data_351e44c6f2171ea74fa1b00f3103bff3
#
_entry.id   351e44c6f2171ea74fa1b00f3103bff3
#
_cell.length_a   1.000
_cell.length_b   1.000
_cell.length_c   1.000
_cell.angle_alpha   90.00
_cell.angle_beta   90.00
_cell.angle_gamma   90.00
#
_symmetry.space_group_name_H-M   'P 1'
#
loop_
_entity.id
_entity.type
_entity.pdbx_description
1 polymer ?
#
loop_
_entity_poly.entity_id
_entity_poly.type
_entity_poly.pdbx_seq_one_letter_code
_entity_poly.pdbx_strand_id
1 'polypeptide(L)'
;KREWGGNASAWHDTPAVARDLSHGLSFAEQVVSEAHSAIVILDSRGNIQRFNRLCEDYTGLKEHDVIGQSVFKLFMSRREAAASRRNNRVFFRSGNAYEVELWIPTRKGQRLFLFRNKFVHSGSGKNEIFLICSGTDITEERRAQERLRILANTDSITGLPNRNAMQELIDHAINQADNNKVGVVYLDLDNFKKVNDAYGHLFGDQLLRDVSLAILSCLEHDQVLARPGGDEFLVLASNTSQ
;
A
#
# COMPACT_ATOMS: atom_id res chain seq x y z
N LYS A 1 14.19 78.80 16.16
CA LYS A 1 14.39 77.70 17.11
C LYS A 1 13.20 76.80 16.98
N ARG A 2 13.34 75.68 16.31
CA ARG A 2 12.43 74.53 16.33
C ARG A 2 13.28 73.36 16.72
N GLU A 3 12.98 72.78 17.88
CA GLU A 3 13.57 71.57 18.40
C GLU A 3 13.01 70.37 17.67
N TRP A 4 13.87 69.48 17.15
CA TRP A 4 13.55 68.20 16.65
C TRP A 4 13.70 67.20 17.79
N GLY A 5 12.57 66.85 18.41
CA GLY A 5 12.48 65.70 19.32
C GLY A 5 12.46 64.40 18.51
N GLY A 6 13.63 63.77 18.32
CA GLY A 6 13.71 62.44 17.74
C GLY A 6 13.22 61.42 18.73
N ASN A 7 12.23 60.65 18.33
CA ASN A 7 11.61 59.55 19.08
C ASN A 7 12.59 58.35 19.08
N ALA A 8 13.29 58.15 20.20
CA ALA A 8 14.31 57.10 20.43
C ALA A 8 13.69 55.84 21.03
N SER A 9 12.47 55.44 20.64
CA SER A 9 11.78 54.24 21.17
C SER A 9 11.59 53.06 20.22
N ALA A 10 12.25 53.05 19.02
CA ALA A 10 12.04 52.03 18.01
C ALA A 10 13.08 50.88 18.00
N TRP A 11 13.99 50.79 18.97
CA TRP A 11 15.12 49.84 18.93
C TRP A 11 15.11 48.75 20.02
N HIS A 12 14.03 48.63 20.81
CA HIS A 12 13.96 47.66 21.93
C HIS A 12 13.22 46.35 21.63
N ASP A 13 12.57 46.20 20.47
CA ASP A 13 11.75 45.01 20.16
C ASP A 13 12.45 43.88 19.40
N THR A 14 13.71 44.10 18.96
CA THR A 14 14.48 43.11 18.17
C THR A 14 14.71 41.76 18.91
N PRO A 15 14.98 41.74 20.25
CA PRO A 15 15.17 40.45 20.95
C PRO A 15 13.89 39.67 21.15
N ALA A 16 12.72 40.32 21.27
CA ALA A 16 11.43 39.65 21.45
C ALA A 16 10.99 38.96 20.15
N VAL A 17 11.05 39.67 19.03
CA VAL A 17 10.72 39.12 17.70
C VAL A 17 11.66 37.97 17.31
N ALA A 18 12.97 38.11 17.62
CA ALA A 18 13.91 37.02 17.41
C ALA A 18 13.65 35.79 18.27
N ARG A 19 13.21 35.96 19.51
CA ARG A 19 12.77 34.86 20.38
C ARG A 19 11.50 34.20 19.86
N ASP A 20 10.49 34.96 19.47
CA ASP A 20 9.22 34.41 18.94
C ASP A 20 9.46 33.65 17.65
N LEU A 21 10.32 34.13 16.75
CA LEU A 21 10.74 33.41 15.55
C LEU A 21 11.51 32.13 15.88
N SER A 22 12.41 32.15 16.85
CA SER A 22 13.17 30.97 17.26
C SER A 22 12.26 29.92 17.94
N HIS A 23 11.31 30.36 18.76
CA HIS A 23 10.31 29.46 19.35
C HIS A 23 9.37 28.87 18.30
N GLY A 24 8.91 29.66 17.34
CA GLY A 24 8.07 29.18 16.22
C GLY A 24 8.79 28.15 15.34
N LEU A 25 10.05 28.37 15.02
CA LEU A 25 10.88 27.42 14.27
C LEU A 25 11.13 26.13 15.05
N SER A 26 11.49 26.25 16.33
CA SER A 26 11.70 25.09 17.22
C SER A 26 10.41 24.26 17.39
N PHE A 27 9.26 24.91 17.56
CA PHE A 27 7.96 24.22 17.64
C PHE A 27 7.61 23.51 16.33
N ALA A 28 7.78 24.17 15.18
CA ALA A 28 7.53 23.53 13.87
C ALA A 28 8.46 22.32 13.62
N GLU A 29 9.73 22.43 14.00
CA GLU A 29 10.68 21.31 13.94
C GLU A 29 10.27 20.16 14.87
N GLN A 30 9.82 20.47 16.07
CA GLN A 30 9.37 19.47 17.01
C GLN A 30 8.10 18.76 16.51
N VAL A 31 7.12 19.50 15.97
CA VAL A 31 5.91 18.92 15.37
C VAL A 31 6.24 17.95 14.24
N VAL A 32 7.19 18.30 13.36
CA VAL A 32 7.61 17.43 12.27
C VAL A 32 8.39 16.21 12.81
N SER A 33 9.22 16.40 13.83
CA SER A 33 10.00 15.31 14.44
C SER A 33 9.13 14.29 15.15
N GLU A 34 8.12 14.76 15.88
CA GLU A 34 7.21 13.90 16.68
C GLU A 34 5.98 13.40 15.87
N ALA A 35 5.88 13.75 14.58
CA ALA A 35 4.78 13.30 13.74
C ALA A 35 4.74 11.76 13.64
N HIS A 36 3.55 11.18 13.75
CA HIS A 36 3.30 9.75 13.60
C HIS A 36 3.35 9.25 12.14
N SER A 37 3.83 10.09 11.24
CA SER A 37 4.02 9.79 9.82
C SER A 37 5.47 9.99 9.43
N ALA A 38 5.97 9.15 8.53
CA ALA A 38 7.28 9.33 7.92
C ALA A 38 7.27 10.57 7.00
N ILE A 39 7.93 11.65 7.39
CA ILE A 39 7.93 12.90 6.63
C ILE A 39 9.27 13.09 5.94
N VAL A 40 9.20 13.20 4.61
CA VAL A 40 10.34 13.56 3.76
C VAL A 40 10.00 14.80 2.95
N ILE A 41 10.88 15.79 2.93
CA ILE A 41 10.74 16.98 2.07
C ILE A 41 11.79 16.90 0.98
N LEU A 42 11.35 17.03 -0.28
CA LEU A 42 12.20 16.94 -1.45
C LEU A 42 12.23 18.26 -2.21
N ASP A 43 13.37 18.59 -2.81
CA ASP A 43 13.47 19.63 -3.81
C ASP A 43 12.90 19.18 -5.18
N SER A 44 12.86 20.09 -6.15
CA SER A 44 12.37 19.83 -7.50
C SER A 44 13.17 18.76 -8.27
N ARG A 45 14.37 18.41 -7.81
CA ARG A 45 15.23 17.35 -8.38
C ARG A 45 15.04 16.01 -7.68
N GLY A 46 14.27 15.97 -6.58
CA GLY A 46 14.05 14.79 -5.73
C GLY A 46 15.19 14.54 -4.75
N ASN A 47 15.95 15.59 -4.38
CA ASN A 47 16.94 15.50 -3.31
C ASN A 47 16.27 15.80 -1.97
N ILE A 48 16.66 15.07 -0.95
CA ILE A 48 16.12 15.14 0.40
C ILE A 48 16.58 16.47 1.05
N GLN A 49 15.61 17.25 1.55
CA GLN A 49 15.82 18.49 2.29
C GLN A 49 15.51 18.32 3.79
N ARG A 50 14.58 17.40 4.12
CA ARG A 50 14.24 17.02 5.50
C ARG A 50 13.88 15.54 5.54
N PHE A 51 14.20 14.90 6.69
CA PHE A 51 14.00 13.48 6.92
C PHE A 51 13.74 13.28 8.42
N ASN A 52 12.46 13.18 8.81
CA ASN A 52 12.11 13.20 10.23
C ASN A 52 12.56 11.93 10.99
N ARG A 53 12.47 12.01 12.32
CA ARG A 53 12.88 10.93 13.23
C ARG A 53 12.25 9.59 12.89
N LEU A 54 10.96 9.56 12.52
CA LEU A 54 10.29 8.32 12.16
C LEU A 54 10.89 7.68 10.90
N CYS A 55 11.31 8.47 9.93
CA CYS A 55 12.06 7.97 8.77
C CYS A 55 13.40 7.36 9.19
N GLU A 56 14.13 7.98 10.13
CA GLU A 56 15.37 7.42 10.69
C GLU A 56 15.13 6.08 11.39
N ASP A 57 14.05 5.99 12.19
CA ASP A 57 13.72 4.78 12.94
C ASP A 57 13.37 3.60 12.00
N TYR A 58 12.66 3.86 10.91
CA TYR A 58 12.34 2.84 9.91
C TYR A 58 13.56 2.40 9.10
N THR A 59 14.34 3.35 8.60
CA THR A 59 15.40 3.07 7.62
C THR A 59 16.75 2.80 8.26
N GLY A 60 17.00 3.41 9.43
CA GLY A 60 18.30 3.43 10.10
C GLY A 60 19.26 4.46 9.56
N LEU A 61 18.87 5.23 8.56
CA LEU A 61 19.66 6.33 8.03
C LEU A 61 19.39 7.58 8.87
N LYS A 62 20.42 8.38 9.09
CA LYS A 62 20.28 9.64 9.81
C LYS A 62 20.00 10.80 8.86
N GLU A 63 19.21 11.78 9.30
CA GLU A 63 18.87 12.95 8.49
C GLU A 63 20.12 13.60 7.90
N HIS A 64 21.15 13.84 8.71
CA HIS A 64 22.39 14.49 8.28
C HIS A 64 23.16 13.70 7.21
N ASP A 65 22.96 12.38 7.13
CA ASP A 65 23.63 11.53 6.13
C ASP A 65 22.89 11.57 4.79
N VAL A 66 21.57 11.82 4.79
CA VAL A 66 20.73 11.72 3.60
C VAL A 66 20.35 13.05 2.98
N ILE A 67 20.49 14.17 3.70
CA ILE A 67 20.25 15.52 3.15
C ILE A 67 21.09 15.74 1.89
N GLY A 68 20.46 16.28 0.85
CA GLY A 68 21.06 16.51 -0.47
C GLY A 68 21.16 15.25 -1.35
N GLN A 69 20.95 14.06 -0.79
CA GLN A 69 20.95 12.84 -1.59
C GLN A 69 19.60 12.62 -2.30
N SER A 70 19.64 11.92 -3.41
CA SER A 70 18.43 11.60 -4.20
C SER A 70 17.65 10.47 -3.55
N VAL A 71 16.38 10.74 -3.18
CA VAL A 71 15.44 9.75 -2.65
C VAL A 71 15.30 8.52 -3.58
N PHE A 72 15.34 8.75 -4.89
CA PHE A 72 15.25 7.69 -5.90
C PHE A 72 16.44 6.73 -5.88
N LYS A 73 17.62 7.21 -5.50
CA LYS A 73 18.81 6.35 -5.41
C LYS A 73 18.85 5.55 -4.12
N LEU A 74 18.31 6.10 -3.03
CA LEU A 74 18.35 5.48 -1.71
C LEU A 74 17.29 4.39 -1.55
N PHE A 75 16.08 4.58 -2.10
CA PHE A 75 14.92 3.77 -1.74
C PHE A 75 14.25 3.05 -2.92
N MET A 76 14.74 3.22 -4.14
CA MET A 76 14.09 2.66 -5.33
C MET A 76 15.06 1.88 -6.22
N SER A 77 14.57 0.81 -6.83
CA SER A 77 15.28 0.16 -7.92
C SER A 77 15.43 1.11 -9.14
N ARG A 78 16.35 0.80 -10.06
CA ARG A 78 16.54 1.62 -11.27
C ARG A 78 15.26 1.81 -12.09
N ARG A 79 14.44 0.76 -12.17
CA ARG A 79 13.17 0.77 -12.92
C ARG A 79 12.12 1.66 -12.25
N GLU A 80 11.93 1.51 -10.94
CA GLU A 80 11.01 2.33 -10.13
C GLU A 80 11.44 3.79 -10.11
N ALA A 81 12.74 4.07 -9.95
CA ALA A 81 13.29 5.41 -9.97
C ALA A 81 13.02 6.14 -11.30
N ALA A 82 13.09 5.43 -12.44
CA ALA A 82 12.80 6.03 -13.74
C ALA A 82 11.31 6.41 -13.88
N ALA A 83 10.40 5.53 -13.43
CA ALA A 83 8.96 5.79 -13.43
C ALA A 83 8.60 6.94 -12.49
N SER A 84 9.13 6.93 -11.25
CA SER A 84 8.89 7.97 -10.24
C SER A 84 9.39 9.34 -10.65
N ARG A 85 10.59 9.43 -11.27
CA ARG A 85 11.11 10.71 -11.80
C ARG A 85 10.23 11.29 -12.90
N ARG A 86 9.68 10.43 -13.79
CA ARG A 86 8.76 10.86 -14.84
C ARG A 86 7.46 11.39 -14.23
N ASN A 87 6.89 10.66 -13.28
CA ASN A 87 5.69 11.08 -12.57
C ASN A 87 5.92 12.39 -11.81
N ASN A 88 7.02 12.52 -11.04
CA ASN A 88 7.35 13.74 -10.34
C ASN A 88 7.40 14.97 -11.28
N ARG A 89 8.01 14.87 -12.48
CA ARG A 89 8.04 15.97 -13.43
C ARG A 89 6.65 16.41 -13.87
N VAL A 90 5.72 15.48 -14.06
CA VAL A 90 4.33 15.77 -14.40
C VAL A 90 3.63 16.45 -13.23
N PHE A 91 3.77 15.91 -12.03
CA PHE A 91 3.14 16.44 -10.83
C PHE A 91 3.73 17.82 -10.42
N PHE A 92 5.04 18.03 -10.55
CA PHE A 92 5.63 19.36 -10.32
C PHE A 92 5.09 20.44 -11.27
N ARG A 93 4.63 20.06 -12.47
CA ARG A 93 3.97 20.97 -13.42
C ARG A 93 2.51 21.22 -13.10
N SER A 94 1.80 20.21 -12.60
CA SER A 94 0.36 20.33 -12.28
C SER A 94 0.10 20.96 -10.91
N GLY A 95 1.05 20.85 -9.97
CA GLY A 95 0.89 21.31 -8.58
C GLY A 95 -0.14 20.53 -7.75
N ASN A 96 -0.71 19.47 -8.29
CA ASN A 96 -1.75 18.68 -7.63
C ASN A 96 -1.14 17.72 -6.60
N ALA A 97 -1.82 17.59 -5.45
CA ALA A 97 -1.53 16.53 -4.50
C ALA A 97 -1.84 15.15 -5.10
N TYR A 98 -1.06 14.13 -4.73
CA TYR A 98 -1.28 12.75 -5.17
C TYR A 98 -0.90 11.75 -4.08
N GLU A 99 -1.48 10.56 -4.16
CA GLU A 99 -1.15 9.44 -3.28
C GLU A 99 -0.45 8.34 -4.07
N VAL A 100 0.45 7.61 -3.38
CA VAL A 100 1.15 6.47 -3.97
C VAL A 100 1.49 5.46 -2.88
N GLU A 101 1.30 4.17 -3.15
CA GLU A 101 1.77 3.08 -2.32
C GLU A 101 3.16 2.63 -2.80
N LEU A 102 4.10 2.53 -1.86
CA LEU A 102 5.47 2.12 -2.15
C LEU A 102 5.98 1.13 -1.10
N TRP A 103 6.63 0.07 -1.55
CA TRP A 103 7.40 -0.81 -0.69
C TRP A 103 8.74 -0.18 -0.37
N ILE A 104 8.99 0.07 0.91
CA ILE A 104 10.21 0.70 1.41
C ILE A 104 11.03 -0.34 2.18
N PRO A 105 12.31 -0.52 1.86
CA PRO A 105 13.21 -1.34 2.66
C PRO A 105 13.46 -0.66 4.01
N THR A 106 13.16 -1.38 5.09
CA THR A 106 13.34 -0.90 6.46
C THR A 106 14.20 -1.87 7.27
N ARG A 107 14.60 -1.49 8.49
CA ARG A 107 15.27 -2.38 9.43
C ARG A 107 14.45 -3.62 9.80
N LYS A 108 13.12 -3.56 9.66
CA LYS A 108 12.17 -4.65 9.93
C LYS A 108 11.73 -5.39 8.66
N GLY A 109 12.51 -5.29 7.57
CA GLY A 109 12.18 -5.82 6.26
C GLY A 109 11.38 -4.84 5.41
N GLN A 110 10.77 -5.36 4.34
CA GLN A 110 9.95 -4.55 3.42
C GLN A 110 8.63 -4.15 4.10
N ARG A 111 8.33 -2.85 4.08
CA ARG A 111 7.10 -2.26 4.60
C ARG A 111 6.37 -1.49 3.51
N LEU A 112 5.06 -1.59 3.49
CA LEU A 112 4.21 -0.87 2.54
C LEU A 112 3.78 0.46 3.15
N PHE A 113 4.20 1.55 2.50
CA PHE A 113 3.81 2.90 2.89
C PHE A 113 2.84 3.51 1.91
N LEU A 114 1.78 4.14 2.42
CA LEU A 114 0.94 5.06 1.69
C LEU A 114 1.50 6.46 1.84
N PHE A 115 2.08 7.00 0.77
CA PHE A 115 2.59 8.37 0.73
C PHE A 115 1.52 9.32 0.18
N ARG A 116 1.21 10.37 0.97
CA ARG A 116 0.46 11.54 0.54
C ARG A 116 1.43 12.66 0.23
N ASN A 117 1.41 13.11 -1.00
CA ASN A 117 2.39 14.02 -1.54
C ASN A 117 1.75 15.36 -1.87
N LYS A 118 2.32 16.47 -1.37
CA LYS A 118 1.81 17.83 -1.58
C LYS A 118 2.92 18.78 -1.95
N PHE A 119 2.68 19.62 -2.97
CA PHE A 119 3.60 20.67 -3.36
C PHE A 119 3.41 21.93 -2.52
N VAL A 120 4.52 22.54 -2.12
CA VAL A 120 4.56 23.80 -1.35
C VAL A 120 5.55 24.74 -2.00
N HIS A 121 5.19 26.02 -2.06
CA HIS A 121 6.06 27.08 -2.54
C HIS A 121 6.76 27.73 -1.36
N SER A 122 8.08 27.96 -1.48
CA SER A 122 8.81 28.75 -0.50
C SER A 122 8.37 30.20 -0.58
N GLY A 123 7.99 30.79 0.57
CA GLY A 123 7.63 32.20 0.67
C GLY A 123 8.82 33.18 0.62
N SER A 124 10.05 32.69 0.50
CA SER A 124 11.28 33.49 0.60
C SER A 124 11.83 33.93 -0.77
N GLY A 125 11.06 34.68 -1.57
CA GLY A 125 11.57 35.43 -2.73
C GLY A 125 12.18 34.66 -3.91
N LYS A 126 12.64 33.45 -3.70
CA LYS A 126 12.98 32.44 -4.72
C LYS A 126 11.79 31.53 -4.85
N ASN A 127 11.15 31.49 -6.00
CA ASN A 127 9.97 30.66 -6.28
C ASN A 127 10.35 29.16 -6.29
N GLU A 128 10.87 28.67 -5.15
CA GLU A 128 11.31 27.30 -4.97
C GLU A 128 10.11 26.44 -4.59
N ILE A 129 9.97 25.33 -5.29
CA ILE A 129 8.87 24.35 -5.06
C ILE A 129 9.48 23.15 -4.34
N PHE A 130 8.87 22.78 -3.23
CA PHE A 130 9.19 21.56 -2.47
C PHE A 130 8.04 20.56 -2.54
N LEU A 131 8.37 19.28 -2.44
CA LEU A 131 7.42 18.20 -2.31
C LEU A 131 7.48 17.68 -0.87
N ILE A 132 6.39 17.83 -0.13
CA ILE A 132 6.22 17.19 1.17
C ILE A 132 5.59 15.82 0.94
N CYS A 133 6.31 14.77 1.34
CA CYS A 133 5.86 13.38 1.29
C CYS A 133 5.56 12.94 2.74
N SER A 134 4.30 12.64 3.04
CA SER A 134 3.88 12.10 4.33
C SER A 134 3.49 10.63 4.15
N GLY A 135 4.28 9.72 4.71
CA GLY A 135 4.12 8.27 4.60
C GLY A 135 3.54 7.65 5.86
N THR A 136 2.49 6.87 5.72
CA THR A 136 1.91 6.03 6.77
C THR A 136 2.22 4.57 6.45
N ASP A 137 2.76 3.82 7.42
CA ASP A 137 2.95 2.37 7.29
C ASP A 137 1.58 1.67 7.33
N ILE A 138 1.17 1.09 6.22
CA ILE A 138 -0.10 0.36 6.07
C ILE A 138 0.12 -1.15 5.94
N THR A 139 1.31 -1.65 6.28
CA THR A 139 1.69 -3.05 6.07
C THR A 139 0.77 -4.02 6.81
N GLU A 140 0.54 -3.78 8.09
CA GLU A 140 -0.27 -4.69 8.91
C GLU A 140 -1.77 -4.57 8.56
N GLU A 141 -2.24 -3.38 8.24
CA GLU A 141 -3.60 -3.17 7.75
C GLU A 141 -3.85 -3.93 6.44
N ARG A 142 -2.94 -3.80 5.47
CA ARG A 142 -3.04 -4.49 4.19
C ARG A 142 -2.96 -6.02 4.35
N ARG A 143 -2.07 -6.50 5.22
CA ARG A 143 -1.97 -7.92 5.55
C ARG A 143 -3.22 -8.46 6.23
N ALA A 144 -3.80 -7.70 7.17
CA ALA A 144 -5.04 -8.07 7.83
C ALA A 144 -6.20 -8.12 6.83
N GLN A 145 -6.32 -7.13 5.96
CA GLN A 145 -7.32 -7.08 4.91
C GLN A 145 -7.19 -8.27 3.94
N GLU A 146 -5.97 -8.62 3.53
CA GLU A 146 -5.75 -9.77 2.65
C GLU A 146 -6.06 -11.10 3.36
N ARG A 147 -5.68 -11.24 4.65
CA ARG A 147 -6.09 -12.43 5.43
C ARG A 147 -7.61 -12.56 5.52
N LEU A 148 -8.33 -11.47 5.78
CA LEU A 148 -9.79 -11.48 5.81
C LEU A 148 -10.38 -11.85 4.44
N ARG A 149 -9.79 -11.33 3.34
CA ARG A 149 -10.21 -11.66 1.98
C ARG A 149 -10.03 -13.15 1.68
N ILE A 150 -8.88 -13.72 2.05
CA ILE A 150 -8.61 -15.15 1.89
C ILE A 150 -9.62 -15.98 2.69
N LEU A 151 -9.83 -15.66 3.98
CA LEU A 151 -10.78 -16.37 4.83
C LEU A 151 -12.23 -16.29 4.32
N ALA A 152 -12.61 -15.15 3.75
CA ALA A 152 -13.95 -14.96 3.20
C ALA A 152 -14.18 -15.71 1.87
N ASN A 153 -13.12 -16.00 1.12
CA ASN A 153 -13.22 -16.48 -0.27
C ASN A 153 -12.62 -17.85 -0.52
N THR A 154 -11.96 -18.48 0.48
CA THR A 154 -11.36 -19.82 0.31
C THR A 154 -11.91 -20.83 1.29
N ASP A 155 -11.97 -22.08 0.86
CA ASP A 155 -12.21 -23.22 1.73
C ASP A 155 -10.96 -23.56 2.56
N SER A 156 -11.12 -23.66 3.87
CA SER A 156 -9.97 -23.80 4.79
C SER A 156 -9.27 -25.17 4.71
N ILE A 157 -9.92 -26.18 4.16
CA ILE A 157 -9.36 -27.54 4.05
C ILE A 157 -8.55 -27.69 2.76
N THR A 158 -9.10 -27.26 1.65
CA THR A 158 -8.53 -27.49 0.32
C THR A 158 -7.77 -26.28 -0.23
N GLY A 159 -8.02 -25.05 0.30
CA GLY A 159 -7.48 -23.81 -0.25
C GLY A 159 -8.16 -23.36 -1.54
N LEU A 160 -9.15 -24.10 -2.04
CA LEU A 160 -9.92 -23.75 -3.22
C LEU A 160 -10.86 -22.55 -2.96
N PRO A 161 -11.34 -21.86 -3.99
CA PRO A 161 -12.46 -20.94 -3.87
C PRO A 161 -13.64 -21.61 -3.14
N ASN A 162 -14.21 -20.90 -2.16
CA ASN A 162 -15.40 -21.35 -1.45
C ASN A 162 -16.68 -20.95 -2.22
N ARG A 163 -17.86 -21.19 -1.61
CA ARG A 163 -19.16 -20.86 -2.19
C ARG A 163 -19.26 -19.39 -2.61
N ASN A 164 -18.78 -18.46 -1.77
CA ASN A 164 -18.87 -17.02 -2.04
C ASN A 164 -18.02 -16.63 -3.25
N ALA A 165 -16.75 -17.06 -3.26
CA ALA A 165 -15.85 -16.79 -4.38
C ALA A 165 -16.35 -17.39 -5.69
N MET A 166 -16.91 -18.62 -5.63
CA MET A 166 -17.45 -19.27 -6.83
C MET A 166 -18.66 -18.52 -7.38
N GLN A 167 -19.55 -18.01 -6.53
CA GLN A 167 -20.69 -17.20 -6.98
C GLN A 167 -20.22 -15.95 -7.74
N GLU A 168 -19.24 -15.23 -7.20
CA GLU A 168 -18.65 -14.05 -7.88
C GLU A 168 -18.04 -14.43 -9.23
N LEU A 169 -17.34 -15.57 -9.32
CA LEU A 169 -16.74 -16.06 -10.57
C LEU A 169 -17.80 -16.43 -11.61
N ILE A 170 -18.89 -17.08 -11.21
CA ILE A 170 -20.01 -17.41 -12.09
C ILE A 170 -20.69 -16.13 -12.61
N ASP A 171 -21.00 -15.19 -11.72
CA ASP A 171 -21.64 -13.93 -12.10
C ASP A 171 -20.76 -13.13 -13.07
N HIS A 172 -19.43 -13.13 -12.82
CA HIS A 172 -18.48 -12.51 -13.72
C HIS A 172 -18.42 -13.20 -15.09
N ALA A 173 -18.37 -14.53 -15.12
CA ALA A 173 -18.34 -15.30 -16.35
C ALA A 173 -19.62 -15.09 -17.19
N ILE A 174 -20.78 -15.06 -16.55
CA ILE A 174 -22.07 -14.79 -17.21
C ILE A 174 -22.08 -13.39 -17.82
N ASN A 175 -21.61 -12.37 -17.07
CA ASN A 175 -21.61 -10.98 -17.53
C ASN A 175 -20.61 -10.71 -18.68
N GLN A 176 -19.57 -11.55 -18.80
CA GLN A 176 -18.59 -11.45 -19.89
C GLN A 176 -18.89 -12.35 -21.11
N ALA A 177 -19.89 -13.20 -21.00
CA ALA A 177 -20.26 -14.15 -22.04
C ALA A 177 -21.02 -13.50 -23.18
N ASP A 178 -20.32 -12.73 -24.06
CA ASP A 178 -20.82 -12.20 -25.33
C ASP A 178 -21.16 -13.35 -26.31
N ASN A 179 -22.28 -14.04 -26.15
CA ASN A 179 -22.69 -15.25 -26.89
C ASN A 179 -21.97 -16.57 -26.54
N ASN A 180 -21.04 -16.59 -25.60
CA ASN A 180 -20.40 -17.82 -25.15
C ASN A 180 -21.22 -18.51 -24.04
N LYS A 181 -21.14 -19.83 -23.95
CA LYS A 181 -21.79 -20.60 -22.90
C LYS A 181 -20.87 -20.69 -21.68
N VAL A 182 -21.45 -20.57 -20.49
CA VAL A 182 -20.79 -20.85 -19.23
C VAL A 182 -21.25 -22.25 -18.78
N GLY A 183 -20.34 -23.17 -18.61
CA GLY A 183 -20.59 -24.53 -18.10
C GLY A 183 -20.30 -24.60 -16.62
N VAL A 184 -21.20 -25.26 -15.87
CA VAL A 184 -21.00 -25.56 -14.45
C VAL A 184 -21.20 -27.05 -14.23
N VAL A 185 -20.18 -27.71 -13.64
CA VAL A 185 -20.25 -29.13 -13.28
C VAL A 185 -20.25 -29.24 -11.76
N TYR A 186 -21.24 -29.92 -11.23
CA TYR A 186 -21.35 -30.20 -9.81
C TYR A 186 -20.89 -31.63 -9.53
N LEU A 187 -20.01 -31.81 -8.55
CA LEU A 187 -19.45 -33.10 -8.14
C LEU A 187 -19.69 -33.32 -6.65
N ASP A 188 -20.01 -34.52 -6.26
CA ASP A 188 -20.24 -34.96 -4.87
C ASP A 188 -19.49 -36.25 -4.60
N LEU A 189 -18.91 -36.42 -3.42
CA LEU A 189 -18.14 -37.59 -3.07
C LEU A 189 -19.06 -38.64 -2.38
N ASP A 190 -19.39 -39.69 -3.11
CA ASP A 190 -20.19 -40.77 -2.61
C ASP A 190 -19.65 -41.39 -1.30
N ASN A 191 -20.51 -41.48 -0.30
CA ASN A 191 -20.23 -42.08 1.00
C ASN A 191 -19.11 -41.38 1.82
N PHE A 192 -18.78 -40.13 1.58
CA PHE A 192 -17.75 -39.39 2.33
C PHE A 192 -18.00 -39.42 3.85
N LYS A 193 -19.26 -39.33 4.29
CA LYS A 193 -19.62 -39.48 5.70
C LYS A 193 -19.15 -40.80 6.28
N LYS A 194 -19.28 -41.94 5.57
CA LYS A 194 -18.80 -43.23 6.04
C LYS A 194 -17.29 -43.30 6.20
N VAL A 195 -16.57 -42.57 5.36
CA VAL A 195 -15.11 -42.41 5.48
C VAL A 195 -14.77 -41.69 6.77
N ASN A 196 -15.42 -40.57 7.05
CA ASN A 196 -15.24 -39.86 8.32
C ASN A 196 -15.58 -40.70 9.53
N ASP A 197 -16.67 -41.43 9.49
CA ASP A 197 -17.12 -42.29 10.60
C ASP A 197 -16.12 -43.45 10.84
N ALA A 198 -15.51 -44.00 9.79
CA ALA A 198 -14.58 -45.13 9.88
C ALA A 198 -13.13 -44.71 10.22
N TYR A 199 -12.63 -43.59 9.67
CA TYR A 199 -11.22 -43.20 9.72
C TYR A 199 -10.98 -41.86 10.42
N GLY A 200 -12.04 -41.15 10.82
CA GLY A 200 -11.96 -39.84 11.48
C GLY A 200 -11.86 -38.68 10.53
N HIS A 201 -12.19 -37.46 11.02
CA HIS A 201 -12.25 -36.22 10.23
C HIS A 201 -10.91 -35.83 9.63
N LEU A 202 -9.77 -36.08 10.31
CA LEU A 202 -8.44 -35.77 9.78
C LEU A 202 -8.14 -36.54 8.48
N PHE A 203 -8.59 -37.81 8.41
CA PHE A 203 -8.47 -38.60 7.19
C PHE A 203 -9.39 -38.07 6.09
N GLY A 204 -10.62 -37.71 6.44
CA GLY A 204 -11.55 -37.08 5.50
C GLY A 204 -11.00 -35.76 4.93
N ASP A 205 -10.42 -34.93 5.78
CA ASP A 205 -9.78 -33.67 5.33
C ASP A 205 -8.63 -33.93 4.35
N GLN A 206 -7.81 -34.98 4.60
CA GLN A 206 -6.74 -35.37 3.68
C GLN A 206 -7.31 -35.88 2.35
N LEU A 207 -8.35 -36.72 2.40
CA LEU A 207 -9.04 -37.23 1.21
C LEU A 207 -9.59 -36.07 0.35
N LEU A 208 -10.19 -35.02 0.98
CA LEU A 208 -10.67 -33.84 0.27
C LEU A 208 -9.54 -33.09 -0.43
N ARG A 209 -8.36 -32.97 0.19
CA ARG A 209 -7.17 -32.38 -0.44
C ARG A 209 -6.70 -33.20 -1.63
N ASP A 210 -6.62 -34.51 -1.46
CA ASP A 210 -6.13 -35.42 -2.51
C ASP A 210 -7.09 -35.44 -3.71
N VAL A 211 -8.40 -35.47 -3.47
CA VAL A 211 -9.42 -35.35 -4.51
C VAL A 211 -9.34 -34.01 -5.22
N SER A 212 -9.15 -32.90 -4.48
CA SER A 212 -9.02 -31.58 -5.08
C SER A 212 -7.82 -31.49 -6.04
N LEU A 213 -6.68 -32.07 -5.65
CA LEU A 213 -5.49 -32.14 -6.50
C LEU A 213 -5.72 -33.02 -7.73
N ALA A 214 -6.41 -34.15 -7.56
CA ALA A 214 -6.74 -35.04 -8.69
C ALA A 214 -7.65 -34.34 -9.71
N ILE A 215 -8.71 -33.65 -9.25
CA ILE A 215 -9.59 -32.88 -10.13
C ILE A 215 -8.81 -31.76 -10.83
N LEU A 216 -8.02 -30.97 -10.10
CA LEU A 216 -7.20 -29.90 -10.66
C LEU A 216 -6.26 -30.40 -11.76
N SER A 217 -5.72 -31.62 -11.63
CA SER A 217 -4.83 -32.20 -12.66
C SER A 217 -5.55 -32.55 -13.97
N CYS A 218 -6.88 -32.62 -13.96
CA CYS A 218 -7.72 -32.94 -15.12
C CYS A 218 -8.30 -31.68 -15.79
N LEU A 219 -8.19 -30.50 -15.14
CA LEU A 219 -8.78 -29.28 -15.64
C LEU A 219 -7.88 -28.55 -16.65
N GLU A 220 -8.52 -27.87 -17.58
CA GLU A 220 -7.87 -26.97 -18.52
C GLU A 220 -7.62 -25.59 -17.90
N HIS A 221 -6.82 -24.76 -18.57
CA HIS A 221 -6.30 -23.49 -18.03
C HIS A 221 -7.37 -22.43 -17.73
N ASP A 222 -8.54 -22.52 -18.39
CA ASP A 222 -9.69 -21.60 -18.26
C ASP A 222 -10.78 -22.12 -17.33
N GLN A 223 -10.56 -23.29 -16.71
CA GLN A 223 -11.49 -23.93 -15.80
C GLN A 223 -11.10 -23.64 -14.34
N VAL A 224 -12.08 -23.37 -13.50
CA VAL A 224 -11.88 -23.07 -12.08
C VAL A 224 -12.59 -24.11 -11.23
N LEU A 225 -11.84 -24.75 -10.31
CA LEU A 225 -12.38 -25.64 -9.30
C LEU A 225 -12.69 -24.86 -8.01
N ALA A 226 -13.84 -25.11 -7.42
CA ALA A 226 -14.21 -24.63 -6.09
C ALA A 226 -14.72 -25.77 -5.21
N ARG A 227 -14.69 -25.56 -3.89
CA ARG A 227 -15.34 -26.38 -2.90
C ARG A 227 -16.32 -25.55 -2.09
N PRO A 228 -17.63 -25.63 -2.39
CA PRO A 228 -18.67 -24.88 -1.67
C PRO A 228 -18.80 -25.29 -0.19
N GLY A 229 -18.50 -26.54 0.14
CA GLY A 229 -18.50 -27.10 1.48
C GLY A 229 -18.79 -28.60 1.49
N GLY A 230 -18.61 -29.25 2.63
CA GLY A 230 -18.88 -30.67 2.77
C GLY A 230 -18.03 -31.56 1.86
N ASP A 231 -18.65 -32.37 1.08
CA ASP A 231 -18.11 -33.30 0.06
C ASP A 231 -18.34 -32.80 -1.38
N GLU A 232 -18.84 -31.57 -1.53
CA GLU A 232 -19.22 -30.98 -2.82
C GLU A 232 -18.06 -30.24 -3.46
N PHE A 233 -17.87 -30.45 -4.77
CA PHE A 233 -16.96 -29.70 -5.63
C PHE A 233 -17.73 -29.12 -6.81
N LEU A 234 -17.25 -28.02 -7.35
CA LEU A 234 -17.86 -27.31 -8.46
C LEU A 234 -16.77 -26.86 -9.45
N VAL A 235 -16.96 -27.21 -10.73
CA VAL A 235 -16.08 -26.75 -11.80
C VAL A 235 -16.83 -25.73 -12.65
N LEU A 236 -16.23 -24.58 -12.84
CA LEU A 236 -16.68 -23.53 -13.76
C LEU A 236 -15.82 -23.61 -15.03
N ALA A 237 -16.46 -23.73 -16.19
CA ALA A 237 -15.81 -23.63 -17.50
C ALA A 237 -16.37 -22.40 -18.25
N SER A 238 -15.49 -21.47 -18.60
CA SER A 238 -15.81 -20.32 -19.44
C SER A 238 -15.47 -20.67 -20.89
N ASN A 239 -16.28 -20.26 -21.85
CA ASN A 239 -16.06 -20.50 -23.29
C ASN A 239 -16.24 -21.95 -23.77
N THR A 240 -17.21 -22.70 -23.25
CA THR A 240 -17.56 -24.01 -23.82
C THR A 240 -18.11 -23.84 -25.25
N SER A 241 -17.30 -24.12 -26.25
CA SER A 241 -17.78 -24.40 -27.62
C SER A 241 -18.53 -25.74 -27.62
N GLN A 242 -19.64 -25.82 -28.36
CA GLN A 242 -20.36 -27.08 -28.60
C GLN A 242 -19.47 -28.09 -29.30
#